data_6167f22480361e412103157f2327b293
#
_entry.id   6167f22480361e412103157f2327b293
#
_cell.length_a   1.000
_cell.length_b   1.000
_cell.length_c   1.000
_cell.angle_alpha   90.00
_cell.angle_beta   90.00
_cell.angle_gamma   90.00
#
_symmetry.space_group_name_H-M   'P 1'
#
loop_
_entity.id
_entity.type
_entity.pdbx_description
1 polymer ?
#
loop_
_entity_poly.entity_id
_entity_poly.type
_entity_poly.pdbx_seq_one_letter_code
_entity_poly.pdbx_strand_id
1 'polypeptide(L)'
;LMWENYNDLDLHVVCPSGERIHGGNKMSGCGGELDVDANVRPETRKPVENVVWPGVTAPPGTYQVYVHHYKKHKKRRTKDPTGFQVIVNNVGDYREYHGDLTHGDPIKLVCQFDVPDREEQNDFAKRSLEEQMRLEAEESARLEKEREAEEQQRQAEFAEAEQQRLAELEAARKQEELESRQAAEAAMS
;
A
#
# COMPACT_ATOMS: atom_id res chain seq x y z
N LEU A 1 3.18 -8.73 14.85
CA LEU A 1 2.14 -8.75 15.89
C LEU A 1 1.83 -7.33 16.33
N MET A 2 0.54 -6.98 16.40
CA MET A 2 0.06 -5.66 16.85
C MET A 2 -1.17 -5.82 17.73
N TRP A 3 -1.34 -4.92 18.71
CA TRP A 3 -2.53 -4.85 19.56
C TRP A 3 -2.77 -3.43 20.08
N GLU A 4 -3.94 -3.17 20.71
CA GLU A 4 -4.35 -1.80 21.07
C GLU A 4 -4.59 -1.59 22.57
N ASN A 5 -3.75 -2.12 23.42
CA ASN A 5 -3.78 -1.84 24.87
C ASN A 5 -2.38 -2.00 25.48
N TYR A 6 -2.28 -1.81 26.79
CA TYR A 6 -1.01 -1.86 27.52
C TYR A 6 -0.60 -3.28 27.95
N ASN A 7 -1.37 -4.32 27.64
CA ASN A 7 -0.96 -5.68 27.96
C ASN A 7 0.28 -6.07 27.18
N ASP A 8 0.97 -7.06 27.70
CA ASP A 8 2.20 -7.60 27.12
C ASP A 8 1.85 -8.90 26.41
N LEU A 9 1.87 -8.85 25.08
CA LEU A 9 1.72 -10.03 24.21
C LEU A 9 3.04 -10.33 23.57
N ASP A 10 3.51 -11.57 23.70
CA ASP A 10 4.75 -12.04 23.10
C ASP A 10 4.47 -12.74 21.75
N LEU A 11 5.24 -12.37 20.75
CA LEU A 11 5.34 -13.06 19.47
C LEU A 11 6.37 -14.20 19.58
N HIS A 12 5.98 -15.39 19.15
CA HIS A 12 6.88 -16.52 19.03
C HIS A 12 6.85 -17.06 17.60
N VAL A 13 8.02 -17.27 17.01
CA VAL A 13 8.17 -17.88 15.70
C VAL A 13 9.04 -19.13 15.82
N VAL A 14 8.50 -20.29 15.45
CA VAL A 14 9.27 -21.53 15.39
C VAL A 14 9.76 -21.74 13.96
N CYS A 15 11.08 -21.88 13.82
CA CYS A 15 11.75 -22.11 12.56
C CYS A 15 11.67 -23.57 12.12
N PRO A 16 11.96 -23.90 10.85
CA PRO A 16 12.02 -25.29 10.38
C PRO A 16 13.01 -26.17 11.14
N SER A 17 14.06 -25.57 11.73
CA SER A 17 15.01 -26.25 12.63
C SER A 17 14.42 -26.69 13.98
N GLY A 18 13.21 -26.20 14.31
CA GLY A 18 12.60 -26.34 15.63
C GLY A 18 13.03 -25.27 16.63
N GLU A 19 13.97 -24.38 16.27
CA GLU A 19 14.35 -23.27 17.11
C GLU A 19 13.24 -22.24 17.19
N ARG A 20 13.03 -21.67 18.39
CA ARG A 20 11.97 -20.69 18.65
C ARG A 20 12.58 -19.31 18.92
N ILE A 21 12.15 -18.31 18.14
CA ILE A 21 12.44 -16.91 18.34
C ILE A 21 11.36 -16.33 19.24
N HIS A 22 11.74 -15.64 20.30
CA HIS A 22 10.85 -14.99 21.28
C HIS A 22 11.66 -14.04 22.18
N GLY A 23 11.03 -13.32 23.10
CA GLY A 23 11.69 -12.34 24.00
C GLY A 23 12.87 -12.90 24.79
N GLY A 24 12.90 -14.20 25.12
CA GLY A 24 14.02 -14.89 25.79
C GLY A 24 15.10 -15.46 24.85
N ASN A 25 14.84 -15.58 23.57
CA ASN A 25 15.76 -16.01 22.51
C ASN A 25 15.52 -15.18 21.25
N LYS A 26 16.05 -13.97 21.23
CA LYS A 26 15.74 -12.97 20.20
C LYS A 26 16.38 -13.25 18.85
N MET A 27 17.42 -14.07 18.79
CA MET A 27 18.13 -14.41 17.57
C MET A 27 18.17 -15.91 17.39
N SER A 28 17.94 -16.40 16.20
CA SER A 28 18.06 -17.82 15.86
C SER A 28 19.28 -18.11 15.00
N GLY A 29 19.76 -19.34 15.05
CA GLY A 29 20.86 -19.81 14.20
C GLY A 29 20.56 -19.77 12.70
N CYS A 30 19.29 -19.65 12.32
CA CYS A 30 18.84 -19.48 10.95
C CYS A 30 18.82 -18.02 10.48
N GLY A 31 19.28 -17.06 11.30
CA GLY A 31 19.37 -15.63 10.97
C GLY A 31 18.08 -14.84 11.23
N GLY A 32 17.07 -15.45 11.83
CA GLY A 32 15.85 -14.73 12.25
C GLY A 32 16.08 -13.96 13.56
N GLU A 33 15.48 -12.79 13.67
CA GLU A 33 15.65 -11.86 14.79
C GLU A 33 14.30 -11.25 15.21
N LEU A 34 14.03 -11.23 16.53
CA LEU A 34 13.00 -10.40 17.14
C LEU A 34 13.62 -9.00 17.36
N ASP A 35 13.44 -8.12 16.37
CA ASP A 35 14.03 -6.77 16.35
C ASP A 35 13.20 -5.74 17.14
N VAL A 36 11.90 -5.98 17.29
CA VAL A 36 11.00 -5.16 18.10
C VAL A 36 10.29 -6.04 19.12
N ASP A 37 10.48 -5.72 20.40
CA ASP A 37 9.91 -6.39 21.56
C ASP A 37 9.22 -5.32 22.42
N ALA A 38 7.90 -5.28 22.37
CA ALA A 38 7.11 -4.18 22.93
C ALA A 38 6.53 -4.48 24.32
N ASN A 39 6.17 -3.42 25.03
CA ASN A 39 5.53 -3.42 26.35
C ASN A 39 6.34 -4.03 27.49
N VAL A 40 7.64 -4.24 27.29
CA VAL A 40 8.57 -4.52 28.39
C VAL A 40 8.79 -3.25 29.23
N ARG A 41 9.27 -2.16 28.65
CA ARG A 41 9.34 -0.77 29.16
C ARG A 41 9.96 0.16 28.10
N PRO A 42 9.38 1.35 27.78
CA PRO A 42 8.10 1.85 28.29
C PRO A 42 6.91 1.19 27.58
N GLU A 43 5.82 1.00 28.32
CA GLU A 43 4.61 0.42 27.73
C GLU A 43 3.86 1.46 26.89
N THR A 44 3.38 1.01 25.73
CA THR A 44 2.56 1.79 24.79
C THR A 44 1.15 1.22 24.62
N ARG A 45 0.23 2.03 24.10
CA ARG A 45 -1.13 1.59 23.76
C ARG A 45 -1.26 0.97 22.38
N LYS A 46 -0.24 1.13 21.54
CA LYS A 46 -0.15 0.57 20.18
C LYS A 46 1.17 -0.16 20.04
N PRO A 47 1.33 -1.24 20.80
CA PRO A 47 2.55 -2.02 20.73
C PRO A 47 2.65 -2.82 19.44
N VAL A 48 3.89 -3.06 19.03
CA VAL A 48 4.24 -3.89 17.88
C VAL A 48 5.38 -4.79 18.28
N GLU A 49 5.32 -6.06 17.90
CA GLU A 49 6.46 -6.97 17.91
C GLU A 49 6.73 -7.47 16.50
N ASN A 50 7.99 -7.60 16.17
CA ASN A 50 8.40 -7.96 14.82
C ASN A 50 9.54 -8.98 14.84
N VAL A 51 9.38 -10.03 14.03
CA VAL A 51 10.43 -11.00 13.72
C VAL A 51 10.78 -10.86 12.25
N VAL A 52 12.06 -10.73 11.96
CA VAL A 52 12.58 -10.45 10.61
C VAL A 52 13.86 -11.27 10.35
N TRP A 53 14.18 -11.48 9.08
CA TRP A 53 15.46 -12.04 8.61
C TRP A 53 16.27 -10.93 7.91
N PRO A 54 17.02 -10.10 8.65
CA PRO A 54 17.73 -8.95 8.10
C PRO A 54 18.88 -9.40 7.19
N GLY A 55 18.90 -8.91 5.94
CA GLY A 55 19.97 -9.15 4.98
C GLY A 55 20.12 -10.60 4.48
N VAL A 56 19.23 -11.49 4.89
CA VAL A 56 19.20 -12.88 4.45
C VAL A 56 17.77 -13.31 4.14
N THR A 57 17.63 -14.33 3.32
CA THR A 57 16.33 -14.96 3.10
C THR A 57 16.09 -15.99 4.21
N ALA A 58 14.88 -16.04 4.74
CA ALA A 58 14.49 -17.07 5.69
C ALA A 58 14.73 -18.48 5.08
N PRO A 59 15.31 -19.42 5.82
CA PRO A 59 15.50 -20.79 5.33
C PRO A 59 14.19 -21.42 4.87
N PRO A 60 14.21 -22.24 3.82
CA PRO A 60 13.02 -22.92 3.35
C PRO A 60 12.48 -23.92 4.38
N GLY A 61 11.17 -24.11 4.36
CA GLY A 61 10.48 -25.05 5.24
C GLY A 61 9.35 -24.43 6.03
N THR A 62 8.79 -25.20 6.94
CA THR A 62 7.59 -24.83 7.69
C THR A 62 7.90 -23.97 8.91
N TYR A 63 7.21 -22.85 9.00
CA TYR A 63 7.25 -21.94 10.14
C TYR A 63 5.91 -21.96 10.87
N GLN A 64 5.97 -21.77 12.21
CA GLN A 64 4.78 -21.66 13.04
C GLN A 64 4.83 -20.37 13.84
N VAL A 65 3.73 -19.65 13.85
CA VAL A 65 3.59 -18.36 14.56
C VAL A 65 2.63 -18.55 15.72
N TYR A 66 3.10 -18.18 16.90
CA TYR A 66 2.30 -18.22 18.12
C TYR A 66 2.25 -16.85 18.77
N VAL A 67 1.20 -16.62 19.53
CA VAL A 67 1.03 -15.45 20.41
C VAL A 67 0.77 -15.93 21.83
N HIS A 68 1.42 -15.27 22.78
CA HIS A 68 1.25 -15.51 24.21
C HIS A 68 0.85 -14.22 24.92
N HIS A 69 -0.17 -14.29 25.80
CA HIS A 69 -0.49 -13.16 26.68
C HIS A 69 0.38 -13.27 27.95
N TYR A 70 1.60 -12.74 27.84
CA TYR A 70 2.61 -12.86 28.88
C TYR A 70 2.20 -12.13 30.17
N LYS A 71 1.73 -10.86 30.04
CA LYS A 71 1.42 -10.05 31.22
C LYS A 71 0.25 -9.12 31.03
N LYS A 72 -0.67 -9.14 32.01
CA LYS A 72 -1.74 -8.14 32.13
C LYS A 72 -1.26 -6.98 32.98
N HIS A 73 -1.21 -5.79 32.37
CA HIS A 73 -0.87 -4.57 33.09
C HIS A 73 -2.08 -3.96 33.78
N LYS A 74 -1.89 -3.46 35.05
CA LYS A 74 -2.94 -2.81 35.86
C LYS A 74 -3.09 -1.32 35.47
N LYS A 75 -3.24 -1.03 34.17
CA LYS A 75 -3.43 0.32 33.66
C LYS A 75 -4.87 0.56 33.24
N ARG A 76 -5.33 1.81 33.39
CA ARG A 76 -6.64 2.22 32.86
C ARG A 76 -6.65 1.95 31.35
N ARG A 77 -7.71 1.29 30.84
CA ARG A 77 -7.91 0.90 29.45
C ARG A 77 -7.16 -0.37 29.00
N THR A 78 -6.53 -1.14 29.90
CA THR A 78 -6.21 -2.52 29.56
C THR A 78 -7.50 -3.31 29.45
N LYS A 79 -7.62 -4.08 28.40
CA LYS A 79 -8.76 -4.98 28.17
C LYS A 79 -8.30 -6.44 28.28
N ASP A 80 -9.18 -7.29 28.74
CA ASP A 80 -8.97 -8.72 28.80
C ASP A 80 -10.30 -9.38 28.46
N PRO A 81 -10.42 -10.12 27.36
CA PRO A 81 -9.35 -10.52 26.46
C PRO A 81 -8.71 -9.35 25.67
N THR A 82 -7.46 -9.55 25.23
CA THR A 82 -6.71 -8.67 24.36
C THR A 82 -6.83 -9.14 22.93
N GLY A 83 -7.47 -8.34 22.07
CA GLY A 83 -7.48 -8.57 20.62
C GLY A 83 -6.14 -8.24 20.00
N PHE A 84 -5.69 -9.03 19.04
CA PHE A 84 -4.44 -8.84 18.32
C PHE A 84 -4.58 -9.13 16.83
N GLN A 85 -3.62 -8.61 16.07
CA GLN A 85 -3.43 -8.84 14.64
C GLN A 85 -2.00 -9.31 14.39
N VAL A 86 -1.85 -10.34 13.58
CA VAL A 86 -0.57 -10.82 13.06
C VAL A 86 -0.56 -10.64 11.57
N ILE A 87 0.47 -10.01 11.04
CA ILE A 87 0.73 -9.94 9.59
C ILE A 87 1.96 -10.78 9.30
N VAL A 88 1.83 -11.70 8.36
CA VAL A 88 2.93 -12.50 7.82
C VAL A 88 3.21 -12.04 6.41
N ASN A 89 4.44 -11.64 6.14
CA ASN A 89 4.95 -11.40 4.79
C ASN A 89 5.87 -12.56 4.41
N ASN A 90 5.42 -13.41 3.52
CA ASN A 90 6.19 -14.55 3.03
C ASN A 90 6.52 -14.32 1.54
N VAL A 91 7.72 -13.80 1.27
CA VAL A 91 8.22 -13.51 -0.10
C VAL A 91 7.21 -12.67 -0.93
N GLY A 92 6.59 -11.66 -0.28
CA GLY A 92 5.61 -10.77 -0.93
C GLY A 92 4.16 -11.25 -0.84
N ASP A 93 3.89 -12.47 -0.38
CA ASP A 93 2.54 -12.92 -0.02
C ASP A 93 2.22 -12.43 1.41
N TYR A 94 1.29 -11.47 1.50
CA TYR A 94 0.85 -10.88 2.76
C TYR A 94 -0.42 -11.56 3.25
N ARG A 95 -0.34 -12.14 4.45
CA ARG A 95 -1.48 -12.74 5.12
C ARG A 95 -1.71 -12.11 6.48
N GLU A 96 -2.98 -11.87 6.78
CA GLU A 96 -3.42 -11.22 8.01
C GLU A 96 -4.26 -12.18 8.84
N TYR A 97 -3.96 -12.25 10.15
CA TYR A 97 -4.63 -13.10 11.10
C TYR A 97 -5.07 -12.28 12.30
N HIS A 98 -6.27 -12.54 12.77
CA HIS A 98 -6.83 -11.90 13.96
C HIS A 98 -7.14 -12.91 15.05
N GLY A 99 -7.05 -12.48 16.29
CA GLY A 99 -7.41 -13.30 17.43
C GLY A 99 -7.51 -12.48 18.69
N ASP A 100 -7.85 -13.18 19.74
CA ASP A 100 -7.88 -12.66 21.11
C ASP A 100 -7.29 -13.68 22.08
N LEU A 101 -6.73 -13.18 23.16
CA LEU A 101 -6.16 -13.96 24.27
C LEU A 101 -6.52 -13.34 25.60
N THR A 102 -6.96 -14.20 26.52
CA THR A 102 -7.14 -13.87 27.94
C THR A 102 -5.83 -14.13 28.69
N HIS A 103 -5.51 -13.30 29.66
CA HIS A 103 -4.34 -13.54 30.50
C HIS A 103 -4.48 -14.87 31.25
N GLY A 104 -3.50 -15.73 31.09
CA GLY A 104 -3.48 -17.08 31.61
C GLY A 104 -3.91 -18.16 30.62
N ASP A 105 -4.35 -17.78 29.42
CA ASP A 105 -4.54 -18.73 28.33
C ASP A 105 -3.19 -19.36 27.93
N PRO A 106 -3.19 -20.60 27.44
CA PRO A 106 -2.00 -21.21 26.87
C PRO A 106 -1.55 -20.43 25.61
N ILE A 107 -0.26 -20.54 25.28
CA ILE A 107 0.27 -20.01 24.03
C ILE A 107 -0.55 -20.53 22.84
N LYS A 108 -1.00 -19.62 21.98
CA LYS A 108 -1.91 -19.92 20.86
C LYS A 108 -1.18 -19.97 19.53
N LEU A 109 -1.29 -21.09 18.83
CA LEU A 109 -0.89 -21.15 17.41
C LEU A 109 -1.84 -20.28 16.59
N VAL A 110 -1.28 -19.29 15.90
CA VAL A 110 -2.03 -18.36 15.04
C VAL A 110 -2.05 -18.86 13.62
N CYS A 111 -0.88 -19.22 13.08
CA CYS A 111 -0.77 -19.75 11.73
C CYS A 111 0.49 -20.61 11.56
N GLN A 112 0.48 -21.35 10.45
CA GLN A 112 1.61 -22.09 9.93
C GLN A 112 1.72 -21.76 8.45
N PHE A 113 2.95 -21.59 7.95
CA PHE A 113 3.22 -21.33 6.54
C PHE A 113 4.56 -21.94 6.12
N ASP A 114 4.69 -22.22 4.84
CA ASP A 114 5.91 -22.75 4.26
C ASP A 114 6.65 -21.63 3.51
N VAL A 115 7.93 -21.46 3.82
CA VAL A 115 8.84 -20.64 3.04
C VAL A 115 9.35 -21.50 1.91
N PRO A 116 9.15 -21.11 0.63
CA PRO A 116 9.61 -21.85 -0.51
C PRO A 116 11.14 -21.94 -0.57
N ASP A 117 11.68 -22.83 -1.36
CA ASP A 117 13.12 -22.90 -1.56
C ASP A 117 13.65 -21.67 -2.33
N ARG A 118 14.98 -21.55 -2.41
CA ARG A 118 15.63 -20.37 -2.99
C ARG A 118 15.34 -20.19 -4.48
N GLU A 119 15.15 -21.27 -5.19
CA GLU A 119 14.86 -21.25 -6.63
C GLU A 119 13.42 -20.74 -6.85
N GLU A 120 12.46 -21.28 -6.12
CA GLU A 120 11.06 -20.83 -6.15
C GLU A 120 10.90 -19.37 -5.68
N GLN A 121 11.68 -18.93 -4.68
CA GLN A 121 11.70 -17.54 -4.22
C GLN A 121 12.20 -16.59 -5.32
N ASN A 122 13.28 -16.97 -6.03
CA ASN A 122 13.81 -16.17 -7.13
C ASN A 122 12.83 -16.08 -8.30
N ASP A 123 12.17 -17.17 -8.63
CA ASP A 123 11.14 -17.22 -9.69
C ASP A 123 9.91 -16.38 -9.33
N PHE A 124 9.51 -16.39 -8.06
CA PHE A 124 8.42 -15.53 -7.57
C PHE A 124 8.81 -14.06 -7.66
N ALA A 125 10.00 -13.69 -7.15
CA ALA A 125 10.50 -12.32 -7.20
C ALA A 125 10.58 -11.78 -8.64
N LYS A 126 11.06 -12.63 -9.57
CA LYS A 126 11.14 -12.28 -11.00
C LYS A 126 9.75 -12.02 -11.59
N ARG A 127 8.80 -12.92 -11.35
CA ARG A 127 7.41 -12.76 -11.83
C ARG A 127 6.73 -11.53 -11.25
N SER A 128 6.94 -11.25 -9.97
CA SER A 128 6.39 -10.06 -9.31
C SER A 128 6.96 -8.77 -9.91
N LEU A 129 8.26 -8.74 -10.21
CA LEU A 129 8.89 -7.58 -10.87
C LEU A 129 8.37 -7.39 -12.30
N GLU A 130 8.25 -8.46 -13.07
CA GLU A 130 7.70 -8.43 -14.43
C GLU A 130 6.25 -7.92 -14.45
N GLU A 131 5.44 -8.34 -13.48
CA GLU A 131 4.06 -7.87 -13.33
C GLU A 131 3.99 -6.39 -12.95
N GLN A 132 4.83 -5.95 -12.02
CA GLN A 132 4.92 -4.54 -11.64
C GLN A 132 5.32 -3.67 -12.83
N MET A 133 6.34 -4.05 -13.59
CA MET A 133 6.78 -3.34 -14.79
C MET A 133 5.67 -3.27 -15.86
N ARG A 134 4.89 -4.35 -16.01
CA ARG A 134 3.74 -4.35 -16.92
C ARG A 134 2.67 -3.35 -16.49
N LEU A 135 2.31 -3.34 -15.20
CA LEU A 135 1.31 -2.40 -14.67
C LEU A 135 1.76 -0.94 -14.81
N GLU A 136 3.02 -0.65 -14.52
CA GLU A 136 3.60 0.69 -14.70
C GLU A 136 3.59 1.12 -16.18
N ALA A 137 3.90 0.20 -17.10
CA ALA A 137 3.84 0.47 -18.53
C ALA A 137 2.39 0.72 -19.02
N GLU A 138 1.43 -0.06 -18.55
CA GLU A 138 0.00 0.12 -18.86
C GLU A 138 -0.52 1.47 -18.34
N GLU A 139 -0.14 1.85 -17.11
CA GLU A 139 -0.51 3.14 -16.52
C GLU A 139 0.10 4.31 -17.31
N SER A 140 1.39 4.22 -17.66
CA SER A 140 2.08 5.22 -18.46
C SER A 140 1.43 5.40 -19.83
N ALA A 141 1.09 4.31 -20.51
CA ALA A 141 0.41 4.34 -21.80
C ALA A 141 -1.01 4.93 -21.72
N ARG A 142 -1.71 4.69 -20.61
CA ARG A 142 -3.03 5.30 -20.36
C ARG A 142 -2.92 6.82 -20.19
N LEU A 143 -1.95 7.27 -19.37
CA LEU A 143 -1.72 8.70 -19.14
C LEU A 143 -1.27 9.43 -20.42
N GLU A 144 -0.48 8.77 -21.26
CA GLU A 144 -0.06 9.35 -22.54
C GLU A 144 -1.26 9.55 -23.47
N LYS A 145 -2.14 8.56 -23.61
CA LYS A 145 -3.37 8.67 -24.40
C LYS A 145 -4.31 9.75 -23.87
N GLU A 146 -4.43 9.89 -22.57
CA GLU A 146 -5.25 10.94 -21.94
C GLU A 146 -4.70 12.33 -22.28
N ARG A 147 -3.38 12.52 -22.19
CA ARG A 147 -2.71 13.77 -22.58
C ARG A 147 -2.89 14.08 -24.07
N GLU A 148 -2.75 13.10 -24.94
CA GLU A 148 -2.97 13.28 -26.38
C GLU A 148 -4.42 13.69 -26.67
N ALA A 149 -5.40 13.07 -25.99
CA ALA A 149 -6.81 13.41 -26.16
C ALA A 149 -7.10 14.84 -25.67
N GLU A 150 -6.58 15.24 -24.53
CA GLU A 150 -6.70 16.62 -24.01
C GLU A 150 -6.06 17.63 -24.96
N GLU A 151 -4.92 17.32 -25.53
CA GLU A 151 -4.25 18.19 -26.48
C GLU A 151 -5.06 18.35 -27.78
N GLN A 152 -5.61 17.25 -28.31
CA GLN A 152 -6.49 17.27 -29.50
C GLN A 152 -7.75 18.09 -29.21
N GLN A 153 -8.37 17.93 -28.05
CA GLN A 153 -9.55 18.72 -27.67
C GLN A 153 -9.22 20.21 -27.60
N ARG A 154 -8.11 20.58 -26.97
CA ARG A 154 -7.67 21.98 -26.90
C ARG A 154 -7.37 22.58 -28.27
N GLN A 155 -6.78 21.81 -29.18
CA GLN A 155 -6.55 22.26 -30.56
C GLN A 155 -7.86 22.45 -31.31
N ALA A 156 -8.84 21.55 -31.13
CA ALA A 156 -10.15 21.68 -31.73
C ALA A 156 -10.92 22.91 -31.21
N GLU A 157 -10.92 23.13 -29.91
CA GLU A 157 -11.54 24.31 -29.28
C GLU A 157 -10.89 25.63 -29.79
N PHE A 158 -9.56 25.64 -29.93
CA PHE A 158 -8.86 26.81 -30.49
C PHE A 158 -9.25 27.06 -31.95
N ALA A 159 -9.31 26.01 -32.78
CA ALA A 159 -9.69 26.15 -34.19
C ALA A 159 -11.17 26.62 -34.32
N GLU A 160 -12.08 26.13 -33.50
CA GLU A 160 -13.46 26.61 -33.50
C GLU A 160 -13.57 28.08 -33.09
N ALA A 161 -12.84 28.48 -32.05
CA ALA A 161 -12.81 29.89 -31.60
C ALA A 161 -12.23 30.82 -32.66
N GLU A 162 -11.22 30.38 -33.40
CA GLU A 162 -10.64 31.13 -34.50
C GLU A 162 -11.63 31.31 -35.67
N GLN A 163 -12.35 30.23 -36.03
CA GLN A 163 -13.39 30.26 -37.06
C GLN A 163 -14.55 31.21 -36.66
N GLN A 164 -15.00 31.15 -35.40
CA GLN A 164 -16.03 32.07 -34.90
C GLN A 164 -15.58 33.54 -35.00
N ARG A 165 -14.33 33.81 -34.58
CA ARG A 165 -13.76 35.15 -34.66
C ARG A 165 -13.66 35.69 -36.10
N LEU A 166 -13.28 34.84 -37.04
CA LEU A 166 -13.23 35.16 -38.46
C LEU A 166 -14.65 35.44 -39.02
N ALA A 167 -15.63 34.63 -38.66
CA ALA A 167 -17.02 34.83 -39.06
C ALA A 167 -17.59 36.14 -38.52
N GLU A 168 -17.32 36.47 -37.23
CA GLU A 168 -17.72 37.75 -36.65
C GLU A 168 -17.10 38.98 -37.38
N LEU A 169 -15.81 38.90 -37.70
CA LEU A 169 -15.12 39.93 -38.45
C LEU A 169 -15.68 40.13 -39.85
N GLU A 170 -15.99 39.03 -40.54
CA GLU A 170 -16.67 39.12 -41.87
C GLU A 170 -18.09 39.68 -41.76
N ALA A 171 -18.85 39.32 -40.73
CA ALA A 171 -20.18 39.86 -40.49
C ALA A 171 -20.13 41.37 -40.19
N ALA A 172 -19.20 41.81 -39.33
CA ALA A 172 -19.02 43.22 -39.02
C ALA A 172 -18.63 44.03 -40.27
N ARG A 173 -17.71 43.52 -41.10
CA ARG A 173 -17.33 44.15 -42.35
C ARG A 173 -18.47 44.31 -43.34
N LYS A 174 -19.31 43.24 -43.49
CA LYS A 174 -20.53 43.32 -44.35
C LYS A 174 -21.53 44.32 -43.84
N GLN A 175 -21.66 44.47 -42.54
CA GLN A 175 -22.56 45.45 -41.92
C GLN A 175 -22.07 46.89 -42.15
N GLU A 176 -20.78 47.13 -41.95
CA GLU A 176 -20.16 48.42 -42.21
C GLU A 176 -20.30 48.83 -43.70
N GLU A 177 -20.09 47.91 -44.62
CA GLU A 177 -20.28 48.11 -46.06
C GLU A 177 -21.73 48.46 -46.43
N LEU A 178 -22.69 47.78 -45.78
CA LEU A 178 -24.14 48.05 -45.97
C LEU A 178 -24.54 49.42 -45.42
N GLU A 179 -24.07 49.79 -44.23
CA GLU A 179 -24.31 51.10 -43.62
C GLU A 179 -23.72 52.26 -44.47
N SER A 180 -22.50 52.06 -44.97
CA SER A 180 -21.84 53.00 -45.86
C SER A 180 -22.59 53.23 -47.17
N ARG A 181 -23.14 52.15 -47.73
CA ARG A 181 -23.97 52.19 -48.95
C ARG A 181 -25.30 52.91 -48.71
N GLN A 182 -25.96 52.61 -47.61
CA GLN A 182 -27.19 53.30 -47.23
C GLN A 182 -26.98 54.81 -46.96
N ALA A 183 -25.88 55.16 -46.31
CA ALA A 183 -25.51 56.57 -46.11
C ALA A 183 -25.22 57.32 -47.42
N ALA A 184 -24.59 56.68 -48.39
CA ALA A 184 -24.33 57.23 -49.72
C ALA A 184 -25.64 57.44 -50.52
N GLU A 185 -26.57 56.50 -50.46
CA GLU A 185 -27.91 56.60 -51.11
C GLU A 185 -28.74 57.72 -50.49
N ALA A 186 -28.68 57.89 -49.15
CA ALA A 186 -29.42 58.96 -48.46
C ALA A 186 -28.85 60.35 -48.75
N ALA A 187 -27.54 60.46 -49.06
CA ALA A 187 -26.88 61.76 -49.42
C ALA A 187 -27.19 62.18 -50.86
N MET A 188 -27.73 61.30 -51.69
CA MET A 188 -28.07 61.60 -53.11
C MET A 188 -29.52 61.89 -53.35
N SER A 189 -30.37 61.85 -52.34
CA SER A 189 -31.82 62.16 -52.35
C SER A 189 -32.10 63.54 -51.79
#